data_2630f4334355277ae7c4c1cc49ebdfe5
#
_entry.id   2630f4334355277ae7c4c1cc49ebdfe5
#
_cell.length_a   1.000
_cell.length_b   1.000
_cell.length_c   1.000
_cell.angle_alpha   90.00
_cell.angle_beta   90.00
_cell.angle_gamma   90.00
#
_symmetry.space_group_name_H-M   'P 1'
#
loop_
_entity.id
_entity.type
_entity.pdbx_description
1 polymer ?
#
loop_
_entity_poly.entity_id
_entity_poly.type
_entity_poly.pdbx_seq_one_letter_code
_entity_poly.pdbx_strand_id
1 'polypeptide(L)'
;MQSFSGLSLLLRGLAGQRGWKPQWRQAEPKPAYDALIVGGGGHGLGAAYYLASEHGLRNIAVLEKGWIGGGNTGRNTTVIRSNYLFPESAALYDHALKMWEGLSQALNYNVMFSPRGVMVLAHTVHDAQVSQRHVYANRAAGVDN
;
A
#
# COMPACT_ATOMS: atom_id res chain seq x y z
N MET A 1 13.50 -14.64 0.63
CA MET A 1 13.35 -13.79 1.84
C MET A 1 14.31 -14.31 2.90
N GLN A 2 15.04 -13.45 3.61
CA GLN A 2 15.80 -13.90 4.79
C GLN A 2 14.80 -14.11 5.94
N SER A 3 14.65 -15.32 6.42
CA SER A 3 13.94 -15.58 7.66
C SER A 3 14.86 -15.25 8.84
N PHE A 4 14.36 -14.52 9.80
CA PHE A 4 15.07 -14.20 11.04
C PHE A 4 14.51 -15.08 12.16
N SER A 5 15.38 -15.87 12.82
CA SER A 5 14.98 -16.58 14.03
C SER A 5 14.87 -15.64 15.22
N GLY A 6 14.03 -15.96 16.20
CA GLY A 6 13.90 -15.16 17.42
C GLY A 6 15.24 -14.93 18.13
N LEU A 7 16.11 -15.95 18.16
CA LEU A 7 17.45 -15.81 18.72
C LEU A 7 18.30 -14.81 17.94
N SER A 8 18.23 -14.83 16.60
CA SER A 8 18.94 -13.86 15.75
C SER A 8 18.48 -12.42 16.01
N LEU A 9 17.16 -12.20 16.21
CA LEU A 9 16.61 -10.90 16.53
C LEU A 9 17.07 -10.42 17.92
N LEU A 10 17.07 -11.32 18.90
CA LEU A 10 17.53 -11.00 20.26
C LEU A 10 19.02 -10.60 20.26
N LEU A 11 19.88 -11.39 19.62
CA LEU A 11 21.31 -11.09 19.54
C LEU A 11 21.59 -9.78 18.82
N ARG A 12 20.86 -9.46 17.75
CA ARG A 12 20.99 -8.18 17.06
C ARG A 12 20.47 -7.03 17.89
N GLY A 13 19.39 -7.23 18.65
CA GLY A 13 18.88 -6.25 19.62
C GLY A 13 19.94 -5.91 20.67
N LEU A 14 20.56 -6.90 21.29
CA LEU A 14 21.66 -6.73 22.24
C LEU A 14 22.90 -6.07 21.65
N ALA A 15 23.16 -6.28 20.35
CA ALA A 15 24.24 -5.63 19.60
C ALA A 15 23.88 -4.19 19.12
N GLY A 16 22.80 -3.60 19.61
CA GLY A 16 22.36 -2.26 19.23
C GLY A 16 21.89 -2.13 17.77
N GLN A 17 21.24 -3.19 17.25
CA GLN A 17 20.69 -3.26 15.89
C GLN A 17 21.73 -3.05 14.76
N ARG A 18 22.99 -3.41 15.02
CA ARG A 18 24.08 -3.27 14.06
C ARG A 18 24.19 -4.49 13.14
N GLY A 19 24.77 -4.27 11.95
CA GLY A 19 25.09 -5.35 11.01
C GLY A 19 23.89 -5.89 10.22
N TRP A 20 22.80 -5.14 10.11
CA TRP A 20 21.72 -5.45 9.18
C TRP A 20 22.17 -5.22 7.74
N LYS A 21 21.87 -6.17 6.86
CA LYS A 21 22.09 -5.95 5.43
C LYS A 21 21.02 -5.01 4.90
N PRO A 22 21.34 -4.07 4.00
CA PRO A 22 20.33 -3.25 3.34
C PRO A 22 19.26 -4.13 2.68
N GLN A 23 18.00 -3.73 2.79
CA GLN A 23 16.88 -4.46 2.18
C GLN A 23 16.87 -4.31 0.66
N TRP A 24 17.38 -3.20 0.15
CA TRP A 24 17.54 -2.94 -1.28
C TRP A 24 18.98 -3.19 -1.71
N ARG A 25 19.12 -3.61 -2.94
CA ARG A 25 20.42 -3.83 -3.58
C ARG A 25 20.69 -2.71 -4.56
N GLN A 26 21.87 -2.16 -4.54
CA GLN A 26 22.40 -1.40 -5.67
C GLN A 26 22.88 -2.43 -6.69
N ALA A 27 22.06 -2.66 -7.71
CA ALA A 27 22.39 -3.55 -8.82
C ALA A 27 22.89 -2.72 -10.01
N GLU A 28 23.91 -3.21 -10.68
CA GLU A 28 24.31 -2.65 -11.95
C GLU A 28 23.17 -2.77 -12.95
N PRO A 29 22.85 -1.71 -13.72
CA PRO A 29 21.82 -1.78 -14.73
C PRO A 29 22.11 -2.85 -15.78
N LYS A 30 21.09 -3.59 -16.14
CA LYS A 30 21.18 -4.56 -17.25
C LYS A 30 21.02 -3.82 -18.58
N PRO A 31 21.48 -4.40 -19.69
CA PRO A 31 21.34 -3.81 -21.03
C PRO A 31 19.88 -3.75 -21.51
N ALA A 32 18.99 -4.60 -20.99
CA ALA A 32 17.57 -4.64 -21.34
C ALA A 32 16.71 -5.13 -20.17
N TYR A 33 15.45 -4.69 -20.14
CA TYR A 33 14.41 -5.10 -19.19
C TYR A 33 13.11 -5.39 -19.92
N ASP A 34 12.30 -6.30 -19.39
CA ASP A 34 10.95 -6.59 -19.92
C ASP A 34 9.99 -5.44 -19.58
N ALA A 35 10.19 -4.81 -18.42
CA ALA A 35 9.44 -3.62 -18.01
C ALA A 35 10.33 -2.64 -17.26
N LEU A 36 10.17 -1.36 -17.58
CA LEU A 36 10.84 -0.26 -16.90
C LEU A 36 9.78 0.66 -16.28
N ILE A 37 9.81 0.81 -14.96
CA ILE A 37 8.85 1.61 -14.22
C ILE A 37 9.57 2.85 -13.68
N VAL A 38 9.05 4.01 -13.99
CA VAL A 38 9.60 5.29 -13.51
C VAL A 38 8.80 5.76 -12.29
N GLY A 39 9.49 5.82 -11.17
CA GLY A 39 8.95 6.22 -9.87
C GLY A 39 8.79 5.06 -8.89
N GLY A 40 9.48 5.15 -7.75
CA GLY A 40 9.45 4.18 -6.64
C GLY A 40 8.41 4.50 -5.56
N GLY A 41 7.27 5.08 -5.94
CA GLY A 41 6.12 5.27 -5.06
C GLY A 41 5.21 4.05 -5.00
N GLY A 42 4.10 4.14 -4.25
CA GLY A 42 3.15 3.04 -4.08
C GLY A 42 2.63 2.45 -5.39
N HIS A 43 2.30 3.29 -6.37
CA HIS A 43 1.84 2.82 -7.68
C HIS A 43 2.95 2.09 -8.45
N GLY A 44 4.17 2.65 -8.48
CA GLY A 44 5.28 2.02 -9.21
C GLY A 44 5.71 0.70 -8.58
N LEU A 45 5.81 0.64 -7.26
CA LEU A 45 6.14 -0.59 -6.54
C LEU A 45 5.01 -1.62 -6.63
N GLY A 46 3.75 -1.19 -6.55
CA GLY A 46 2.59 -2.06 -6.74
C GLY A 46 2.58 -2.65 -8.16
N ALA A 47 2.80 -1.81 -9.19
CA ALA A 47 2.89 -2.30 -10.56
C ALA A 47 4.01 -3.33 -10.73
N ALA A 48 5.21 -3.06 -10.20
CA ALA A 48 6.32 -4.01 -10.24
C ALA A 48 5.97 -5.35 -9.54
N TYR A 49 5.34 -5.26 -8.38
CA TYR A 49 4.93 -6.43 -7.61
C TYR A 49 3.93 -7.29 -8.39
N TYR A 50 2.84 -6.69 -8.88
CA TYR A 50 1.80 -7.45 -9.57
C TYR A 50 2.23 -7.93 -10.96
N LEU A 51 3.05 -7.19 -11.69
CA LEU A 51 3.66 -7.68 -12.92
C LEU A 51 4.52 -8.92 -12.67
N ALA A 52 5.20 -8.97 -11.54
CA ALA A 52 6.01 -10.15 -11.18
C ALA A 52 5.15 -11.30 -10.65
N SER A 53 4.22 -11.03 -9.72
CA SER A 53 3.44 -12.08 -9.04
C SER A 53 2.34 -12.69 -9.90
N GLU A 54 1.61 -11.86 -10.65
CA GLU A 54 0.44 -12.28 -11.41
C GLU A 54 0.75 -12.54 -12.89
N HIS A 55 1.72 -11.82 -13.45
CA HIS A 55 2.07 -11.92 -14.88
C HIS A 55 3.41 -12.60 -15.14
N GLY A 56 4.12 -13.01 -14.10
CA GLY A 56 5.37 -13.77 -14.22
C GLY A 56 6.56 -12.99 -14.81
N LEU A 57 6.48 -11.67 -14.95
CA LEU A 57 7.59 -10.85 -15.41
C LEU A 57 8.68 -10.84 -14.33
N ARG A 58 9.91 -11.20 -14.70
CA ARG A 58 11.02 -11.31 -13.74
C ARG A 58 12.17 -10.33 -13.98
N ASN A 59 12.19 -9.69 -15.12
CA ASN A 59 13.22 -8.74 -15.49
C ASN A 59 12.65 -7.32 -15.50
N ILE A 60 12.27 -6.84 -14.34
CA ILE A 60 11.66 -5.52 -14.13
C ILE A 60 12.66 -4.60 -13.44
N ALA A 61 12.75 -3.36 -13.88
CA ALA A 61 13.46 -2.30 -13.17
C ALA A 61 12.51 -1.20 -12.73
N VAL A 62 12.76 -0.69 -11.53
CA VAL A 62 12.11 0.52 -11.00
C VAL A 62 13.17 1.60 -10.86
N LEU A 63 12.97 2.72 -11.55
CA LEU A 63 13.84 3.88 -11.47
C LEU A 63 13.23 4.92 -10.52
N GLU A 64 13.97 5.24 -9.47
CA GLU A 64 13.59 6.28 -8.50
C GLU A 64 14.70 7.31 -8.39
N LYS A 65 14.38 8.59 -8.58
CA LYS A 65 15.36 9.68 -8.52
C LYS A 65 15.80 10.08 -7.11
N GLY A 66 15.00 9.75 -6.11
CA GLY A 66 15.25 10.10 -4.71
C GLY A 66 15.37 8.84 -3.85
N TRP A 67 14.37 8.58 -3.05
CA TRP A 67 14.27 7.36 -2.25
C TRP A 67 12.88 6.73 -2.40
N ILE A 68 12.80 5.44 -2.18
CA ILE A 68 11.55 4.68 -2.26
C ILE A 68 10.49 5.30 -1.34
N GLY A 69 9.32 5.59 -1.91
CA GLY A 69 8.22 6.21 -1.19
C GLY A 69 8.39 7.70 -0.87
N GLY A 70 9.48 8.35 -1.27
CA GLY A 70 9.81 9.73 -0.90
C GLY A 70 8.91 10.82 -1.46
N GLY A 71 8.03 10.47 -2.40
CA GLY A 71 6.99 11.36 -2.95
C GLY A 71 5.73 11.38 -2.10
N ASN A 72 4.56 11.42 -2.77
CA ASN A 72 3.25 11.44 -2.10
C ASN A 72 2.99 10.22 -1.22
N THR A 73 3.55 9.06 -1.55
CA THR A 73 3.38 7.83 -0.78
C THR A 73 3.83 7.98 0.68
N GLY A 74 4.97 8.61 0.92
CA GLY A 74 5.47 8.83 2.28
C GLY A 74 4.94 10.10 2.96
N ARG A 75 4.04 10.85 2.31
CA ARG A 75 3.50 12.12 2.80
C ARG A 75 1.99 12.14 2.91
N ASN A 76 1.35 10.98 2.75
CA ASN A 76 -0.10 10.85 2.83
C ASN A 76 -0.56 10.68 4.29
N THR A 77 -1.88 10.78 4.50
CA THR A 77 -2.51 10.64 5.82
C THR A 77 -2.64 9.18 6.28
N THR A 78 -2.24 8.22 5.46
CA THR A 78 -2.36 6.76 5.71
C THR A 78 -3.78 6.27 6.00
N VAL A 79 -4.80 7.01 5.56
CA VAL A 79 -6.20 6.60 5.65
C VAL A 79 -6.58 5.80 4.40
N ILE A 80 -6.90 4.53 4.60
CA ILE A 80 -7.35 3.61 3.55
C ILE A 80 -8.85 3.40 3.75
N ARG A 81 -9.65 3.71 2.72
CA ARG A 81 -11.12 3.67 2.80
C ARG A 81 -11.73 3.45 1.42
N SER A 82 -12.97 2.97 1.37
CA SER A 82 -13.76 2.75 0.15
C SER A 82 -14.99 3.67 0.04
N ASN A 83 -15.32 4.43 1.07
CA ASN A 83 -16.52 5.26 1.14
C ASN A 83 -16.41 6.55 0.29
N TYR A 84 -16.40 6.38 -1.03
CA TYR A 84 -16.38 7.48 -2.00
C TYR A 84 -17.77 7.71 -2.59
N LEU A 85 -18.07 8.98 -2.98
CA LEU A 85 -19.39 9.37 -3.46
C LEU A 85 -19.72 8.77 -4.83
N PHE A 86 -18.73 8.70 -5.72
CA PHE A 86 -18.96 8.26 -7.10
C PHE A 86 -18.82 6.73 -7.18
N PRO A 87 -19.78 6.03 -7.85
CA PRO A 87 -19.78 4.56 -7.93
C PRO A 87 -18.49 3.97 -8.49
N GLU A 88 -17.91 4.60 -9.51
CA GLU A 88 -16.66 4.15 -10.14
C GLU A 88 -15.50 4.21 -9.15
N SER A 89 -15.43 5.29 -8.38
CA SER A 89 -14.42 5.44 -7.33
C SER A 89 -14.67 4.45 -6.19
N ALA A 90 -15.92 4.26 -5.76
CA ALA A 90 -16.27 3.32 -4.71
C ALA A 90 -15.84 1.90 -5.08
N ALA A 91 -16.13 1.44 -6.30
CA ALA A 91 -15.74 0.13 -6.79
C ALA A 91 -14.22 -0.08 -6.81
N LEU A 92 -13.47 0.92 -7.32
CA LEU A 92 -12.00 0.87 -7.35
C LEU A 92 -11.40 0.79 -5.94
N TYR A 93 -11.88 1.64 -5.03
CA TYR A 93 -11.33 1.71 -3.67
C TYR A 93 -11.81 0.55 -2.79
N ASP A 94 -12.96 -0.05 -3.05
CA ASP A 94 -13.40 -1.28 -2.38
C ASP A 94 -12.50 -2.45 -2.78
N HIS A 95 -12.17 -2.57 -4.07
CA HIS A 95 -11.19 -3.54 -4.53
C HIS A 95 -9.81 -3.32 -3.88
N ALA A 96 -9.33 -2.09 -3.84
CA ALA A 96 -8.07 -1.74 -3.21
C ALA A 96 -8.07 -2.06 -1.70
N LEU A 97 -9.17 -1.83 -1.00
CA LEU A 97 -9.32 -2.16 0.43
C LEU A 97 -9.15 -3.67 0.66
N LYS A 98 -9.81 -4.50 -0.15
CA LYS A 98 -9.67 -5.97 -0.09
C LYS A 98 -8.23 -6.43 -0.33
N MET A 99 -7.51 -5.75 -1.23
CA MET A 99 -6.08 -6.04 -1.42
C MET A 99 -5.26 -5.68 -0.17
N TRP A 100 -5.56 -4.58 0.51
CA TRP A 100 -4.91 -4.21 1.77
C TRP A 100 -5.15 -5.22 2.89
N GLU A 101 -6.35 -5.80 2.98
CA GLU A 101 -6.69 -6.82 3.97
C GLU A 101 -5.80 -8.08 3.84
N GLY A 102 -5.49 -8.48 2.60
CA GLY A 102 -4.62 -9.61 2.30
C GLY A 102 -3.12 -9.31 2.29
N LEU A 103 -2.73 -8.03 2.29
CA LEU A 103 -1.37 -7.61 1.94
C LEU A 103 -0.30 -8.08 2.95
N SER A 104 -0.62 -8.11 4.23
CA SER A 104 0.31 -8.61 5.25
C SER A 104 0.68 -10.06 5.04
N GLN A 105 -0.27 -10.89 4.63
CA GLN A 105 -0.04 -12.31 4.33
C GLN A 105 0.72 -12.46 3.00
N ALA A 106 0.31 -11.74 1.97
CA ALA A 106 0.95 -11.79 0.65
C ALA A 106 2.43 -11.39 0.70
N LEU A 107 2.78 -10.40 1.51
CA LEU A 107 4.15 -9.91 1.66
C LEU A 107 4.93 -10.61 2.79
N ASN A 108 4.26 -11.44 3.61
CA ASN A 108 4.83 -11.95 4.86
C ASN A 108 5.47 -10.84 5.70
N TYR A 109 4.77 -9.71 5.80
CA TYR A 109 5.21 -8.51 6.49
C TYR A 109 4.02 -7.78 7.09
N ASN A 110 4.10 -7.39 8.35
CA ASN A 110 3.03 -6.61 8.97
C ASN A 110 3.01 -5.19 8.41
N VAL A 111 2.05 -4.92 7.54
CA VAL A 111 1.82 -3.57 6.96
C VAL A 111 1.10 -2.62 7.93
N MET A 112 0.82 -3.07 9.14
CA MET A 112 0.13 -2.31 10.21
C MET A 112 -1.25 -1.79 9.78
N PHE A 113 -1.91 -2.49 8.84
CA PHE A 113 -3.27 -2.17 8.44
C PHE A 113 -4.25 -2.58 9.54
N SER A 114 -5.05 -1.63 10.02
CA SER A 114 -6.02 -1.85 11.10
C SER A 114 -7.39 -1.29 10.68
N PRO A 115 -8.34 -2.14 10.26
CA PRO A 115 -9.68 -1.70 9.84
C PRO A 115 -10.49 -1.25 11.06
N ARG A 116 -10.54 0.06 11.31
CA ARG A 116 -11.26 0.69 12.41
C ARG A 116 -12.52 1.44 11.97
N GLY A 117 -12.74 1.52 10.66
CA GLY A 117 -13.78 2.35 10.07
C GLY A 117 -13.40 3.82 10.00
N VAL A 118 -14.31 4.61 9.41
CA VAL A 118 -14.19 6.07 9.28
C VAL A 118 -15.44 6.70 9.85
N MET A 119 -15.27 7.62 10.79
CA MET A 119 -16.35 8.42 11.35
C MET A 119 -16.30 9.83 10.78
N VAL A 120 -17.41 10.28 10.22
CA VAL A 120 -17.58 11.67 9.74
C VAL A 120 -18.53 12.37 10.68
N LEU A 121 -18.08 13.48 11.26
CA LEU A 121 -18.90 14.30 12.17
C LEU A 121 -19.58 15.42 11.39
N ALA A 122 -20.88 15.55 11.57
CA ALA A 122 -21.67 16.64 11.02
C ALA A 122 -21.88 17.71 12.09
N HIS A 123 -21.52 18.96 11.80
CA HIS A 123 -21.67 20.09 12.72
C HIS A 123 -22.87 20.98 12.37
N THR A 124 -23.40 20.84 11.14
CA THR A 124 -24.56 21.60 10.65
C THR A 124 -25.58 20.66 10.03
N VAL A 125 -26.82 21.15 9.84
CA VAL A 125 -27.87 20.42 9.11
C VAL A 125 -27.41 20.10 7.68
N HIS A 126 -26.70 21.02 7.05
CA HIS A 126 -26.15 20.81 5.71
C HIS A 126 -25.15 19.65 5.70
N ASP A 127 -24.22 19.59 6.65
CA ASP A 127 -23.24 18.51 6.75
C ASP A 127 -23.93 17.16 6.97
N ALA A 128 -24.97 17.12 7.80
CA ALA A 128 -25.76 15.92 8.02
C ALA A 128 -26.43 15.43 6.73
N GLN A 129 -27.03 16.35 5.95
CA GLN A 129 -27.64 16.01 4.66
C GLN A 129 -26.61 15.54 3.62
N VAL A 130 -25.42 16.14 3.59
CA VAL A 130 -24.31 15.68 2.73
C VAL A 130 -23.87 14.29 3.15
N SER A 131 -23.64 14.06 4.42
CA SER A 131 -23.22 12.74 4.95
C SER A 131 -24.27 11.68 4.65
N GLN A 132 -25.55 11.98 4.80
CA GLN A 132 -26.66 11.07 4.47
C GLN A 132 -26.65 10.69 2.98
N ARG A 133 -26.42 11.64 2.07
CA ARG A 133 -26.28 11.36 0.63
C ARG A 133 -25.08 10.44 0.37
N HIS A 134 -23.96 10.64 1.05
CA HIS A 134 -22.80 9.75 0.95
C HIS A 134 -23.14 8.32 1.39
N VAL A 135 -23.82 8.15 2.52
CA VAL A 135 -24.26 6.84 3.01
C VAL A 135 -25.15 6.14 1.98
N TYR A 136 -26.16 6.85 1.43
CA TYR A 136 -27.03 6.26 0.42
C TYR A 136 -26.28 5.86 -0.86
N ALA A 137 -25.40 6.72 -1.36
CA ALA A 137 -24.60 6.43 -2.55
C ALA A 137 -23.67 5.21 -2.34
N ASN A 138 -23.04 5.13 -1.18
CA ASN A 138 -22.16 4.03 -0.84
C ASN A 138 -22.91 2.70 -0.68
N ARG A 139 -24.07 2.71 -0.02
CA ARG A 139 -24.93 1.53 0.08
C ARG A 139 -25.42 1.05 -1.29
N ALA A 140 -25.80 1.99 -2.16
CA ALA A 140 -26.19 1.68 -3.54
C ALA A 140 -25.03 1.08 -4.35
N ALA A 141 -23.78 1.44 -4.02
CA ALA A 141 -22.56 0.89 -4.62
C ALA A 141 -22.06 -0.40 -3.92
N GLY A 142 -22.77 -0.91 -2.91
CA GLY A 142 -22.39 -2.12 -2.18
C GLY A 142 -21.28 -1.92 -1.13
N VAL A 143 -20.95 -0.68 -0.81
CA VAL A 143 -19.97 -0.35 0.24
C VAL A 143 -20.68 -0.34 1.59
N ASP A 144 -20.10 -1.00 2.59
CA ASP A 144 -20.62 -1.04 3.96
C ASP A 144 -20.42 0.33 4.64
N ASN A 145 -21.56 0.89 5.14
CA ASN A 145 -21.61 2.19 5.82
C ASN A 145 -22.67 2.18 6.93
#